data_f2a250afdc5bc15347e48f4f98405e39
#
_entry.id   f2a250afdc5bc15347e48f4f98405e39
#
_cell.length_a   1.000
_cell.length_b   1.000
_cell.length_c   1.000
_cell.angle_alpha   90.00
_cell.angle_beta   90.00
_cell.angle_gamma   90.00
#
_symmetry.space_group_name_H-M   'P 1'
#
loop_
_entity.id
_entity.type
_entity.pdbx_description
1 polymer ?
#
loop_
_entity_poly.entity_id
_entity_poly.type
_entity_poly.pdbx_seq_one_letter_code
_entity_poly.pdbx_strand_id
1 'polypeptide(L)'
;MAKKILPTSKTENFKGRIQRNLLNIFPTYWGTGARAIFLSTDFKEVQIKLPLSWRTRNYVGTTFGGSMYSATDPIYMIQLIRLLGKSYVVWDKSASIRFLRPGNKTLYARFLIADELLAQIKLDISEKQEIDLTLDVDFIDLSGKVYAQVSKVLYIANKSFYQEKKAKRESSS
;
A
#
# COMPACT_ATOMS: atom_id res chain seq x y z
N MET A 1 19.00 0.91 -15.65
CA MET A 1 18.62 1.61 -14.40
C MET A 1 17.14 1.96 -14.46
N ALA A 2 16.33 1.53 -13.49
CA ALA A 2 14.93 1.97 -13.43
C ALA A 2 14.91 3.48 -13.17
N LYS A 3 14.22 4.23 -14.04
CA LYS A 3 14.09 5.68 -13.93
C LYS A 3 13.25 5.97 -12.68
N LYS A 4 13.86 6.52 -11.63
CA LYS A 4 13.13 6.98 -10.42
C LYS A 4 12.16 8.08 -10.86
N ILE A 5 10.87 7.81 -10.80
CA ILE A 5 9.84 8.74 -11.29
C ILE A 5 9.48 9.75 -10.21
N LEU A 6 9.47 9.33 -8.95
CA LEU A 6 9.32 10.23 -7.81
C LEU A 6 10.65 10.36 -7.08
N PRO A 7 11.00 11.55 -6.57
CA PRO A 7 12.24 11.76 -5.83
C PRO A 7 12.35 10.81 -4.62
N THR A 8 13.48 10.11 -4.49
CA THR A 8 13.76 9.27 -3.33
C THR A 8 15.26 9.16 -3.10
N SER A 9 15.68 9.18 -1.84
CA SER A 9 17.05 8.88 -1.41
C SER A 9 17.32 7.38 -1.29
N LYS A 10 16.27 6.54 -1.30
CA LYS A 10 16.39 5.08 -1.13
C LYS A 10 16.87 4.38 -2.40
N THR A 11 17.44 3.19 -2.24
CA THR A 11 17.96 2.36 -3.33
C THR A 11 17.10 1.10 -3.50
N GLU A 12 17.02 0.59 -4.73
CA GLU A 12 16.44 -0.71 -5.05
C GLU A 12 17.58 -1.67 -5.42
N ASN A 13 17.75 -2.75 -4.70
CA ASN A 13 18.70 -3.82 -5.01
C ASN A 13 18.09 -4.86 -5.97
N PHE A 14 18.89 -5.85 -6.37
CA PHE A 14 18.45 -6.92 -7.27
C PHE A 14 17.27 -7.72 -6.69
N LYS A 15 17.29 -8.04 -5.39
CA LYS A 15 16.20 -8.75 -4.70
C LYS A 15 14.91 -7.93 -4.69
N GLY A 16 14.99 -6.63 -4.39
CA GLY A 16 13.84 -5.71 -4.46
C GLY A 16 13.23 -5.66 -5.86
N ARG A 17 14.07 -5.65 -6.90
CA ARG A 17 13.61 -5.69 -8.29
C ARG A 17 12.84 -6.98 -8.63
N ILE A 18 13.34 -8.15 -8.17
CA ILE A 18 12.64 -9.42 -8.35
C ILE A 18 11.28 -9.35 -7.65
N GLN A 19 11.22 -8.95 -6.40
CA GLN A 19 10.00 -8.89 -5.61
C GLN A 19 8.97 -7.92 -6.20
N ARG A 20 9.42 -6.77 -6.67
CA ARG A 20 8.59 -5.81 -7.41
C ARG A 20 8.00 -6.41 -8.69
N ASN A 21 8.82 -7.16 -9.45
CA ASN A 21 8.35 -7.82 -10.67
C ASN A 21 7.35 -8.95 -10.35
N LEU A 22 7.57 -9.72 -9.28
CA LEU A 22 6.61 -10.74 -8.82
C LEU A 22 5.27 -10.09 -8.43
N LEU A 23 5.27 -8.96 -7.73
CA LEU A 23 4.06 -8.20 -7.44
C LEU A 23 3.34 -7.80 -8.73
N ASN A 24 4.07 -7.32 -9.74
CA ASN A 24 3.50 -6.85 -11.00
C ASN A 24 2.86 -7.97 -11.86
N ILE A 25 3.31 -9.21 -11.71
CA ILE A 25 2.74 -10.37 -12.44
C ILE A 25 1.72 -11.13 -11.59
N PHE A 26 1.57 -10.80 -10.32
CA PHE A 26 0.56 -11.41 -9.46
C PHE A 26 -0.84 -11.08 -10.00
N PRO A 27 -1.70 -12.10 -10.29
CA PRO A 27 -2.91 -11.89 -11.09
C PRO A 27 -3.83 -10.78 -10.60
N THR A 28 -4.08 -10.72 -9.29
CA THR A 28 -4.96 -9.70 -8.71
C THR A 28 -4.37 -8.30 -8.84
N TYR A 29 -3.05 -8.12 -8.61
CA TYR A 29 -2.41 -6.83 -8.77
C TYR A 29 -2.29 -6.42 -10.25
N TRP A 30 -1.94 -7.36 -11.12
CA TRP A 30 -1.94 -7.13 -12.58
C TRP A 30 -3.32 -6.69 -13.07
N GLY A 31 -4.39 -7.26 -12.50
CA GLY A 31 -5.78 -6.89 -12.78
C GLY A 31 -6.13 -5.43 -12.52
N THR A 32 -5.49 -4.78 -11.53
CA THR A 32 -5.73 -3.36 -11.21
C THR A 32 -5.33 -2.40 -12.34
N GLY A 33 -4.44 -2.82 -13.23
CA GLY A 33 -3.82 -2.00 -14.27
C GLY A 33 -2.64 -1.16 -13.78
N ALA A 34 -2.37 -1.14 -12.48
CA ALA A 34 -1.20 -0.47 -11.90
C ALA A 34 0.07 -1.32 -12.06
N ARG A 35 1.21 -0.68 -11.82
CA ARG A 35 2.53 -1.32 -11.77
C ARG A 35 3.37 -0.71 -10.67
N ALA A 36 3.94 -1.54 -9.81
CA ALA A 36 5.02 -1.13 -8.94
C ALA A 36 6.26 -0.82 -9.80
N ILE A 37 6.82 0.37 -9.64
CA ILE A 37 7.94 0.89 -10.44
C ILE A 37 9.21 1.04 -9.61
N PHE A 38 9.08 1.04 -8.29
CA PHE A 38 10.18 1.09 -7.34
C PHE A 38 9.80 0.35 -6.05
N LEU A 39 10.74 -0.39 -5.50
CA LEU A 39 10.66 -1.01 -4.18
C LEU A 39 12.02 -0.86 -3.50
N SER A 40 12.07 -0.10 -2.41
CA SER A 40 13.32 0.09 -1.68
C SER A 40 13.83 -1.22 -1.07
N THR A 41 15.16 -1.32 -0.95
CA THR A 41 15.84 -2.50 -0.39
C THR A 41 15.34 -2.86 1.00
N ASP A 42 14.98 -1.86 1.80
CA ASP A 42 14.47 -1.97 3.15
C ASP A 42 12.93 -2.11 3.25
N PHE A 43 12.23 -2.21 2.13
CA PHE A 43 10.75 -2.28 2.05
C PHE A 43 10.00 -1.06 2.60
N LYS A 44 10.67 0.00 2.99
CA LYS A 44 10.03 1.18 3.58
C LYS A 44 9.43 2.13 2.54
N GLU A 45 9.79 1.96 1.26
CA GLU A 45 9.24 2.76 0.19
C GLU A 45 8.84 1.91 -1.00
N VAL A 46 7.59 2.09 -1.45
CA VAL A 46 7.07 1.55 -2.70
C VAL A 46 6.53 2.69 -3.54
N GLN A 47 6.84 2.70 -4.83
CA GLN A 47 6.22 3.62 -5.78
C GLN A 47 5.46 2.82 -6.83
N ILE A 48 4.24 3.26 -7.12
CA ILE A 48 3.40 2.68 -8.16
C ILE A 48 3.09 3.69 -9.26
N LYS A 49 2.82 3.16 -10.44
CA LYS A 49 2.34 3.88 -11.61
C LYS A 49 0.99 3.30 -12.03
N LEU A 50 0.01 4.15 -12.20
CA LEU A 50 -1.30 3.80 -12.76
C LEU A 50 -1.46 4.53 -14.10
N PRO A 51 -1.19 3.86 -15.24
CA PRO A 51 -1.33 4.48 -16.55
C PRO A 51 -2.81 4.68 -16.90
N LEU A 52 -3.13 5.75 -17.60
CA LEU A 52 -4.42 5.87 -18.28
C LEU A 52 -4.37 5.02 -19.56
N SER A 53 -5.07 3.90 -19.56
CA SER A 53 -5.08 2.91 -20.64
C SER A 53 -6.49 2.39 -20.89
N TRP A 54 -6.70 1.57 -21.92
CA TRP A 54 -7.99 0.91 -22.16
C TRP A 54 -8.47 0.05 -20.98
N ARG A 55 -7.54 -0.45 -20.13
CA ARG A 55 -7.84 -1.26 -18.95
C ARG A 55 -8.22 -0.45 -17.70
N THR A 56 -7.81 0.81 -17.65
CA THR A 56 -7.95 1.67 -16.46
C THR A 56 -8.81 2.89 -16.71
N ARG A 57 -9.32 3.03 -17.93
CA ARG A 57 -10.19 4.13 -18.34
C ARG A 57 -11.65 3.80 -18.02
N ASN A 58 -12.37 4.74 -17.44
CA ASN A 58 -13.81 4.65 -17.25
C ASN A 58 -14.58 5.14 -18.51
N TYR A 59 -15.91 5.08 -18.43
CA TYR A 59 -16.81 5.48 -19.53
C TYR A 59 -16.60 6.91 -20.03
N VAL A 60 -16.25 7.84 -19.13
CA VAL A 60 -16.03 9.27 -19.46
C VAL A 60 -14.57 9.58 -19.85
N GLY A 61 -13.74 8.57 -20.06
CA GLY A 61 -12.38 8.74 -20.57
C GLY A 61 -11.31 9.05 -19.53
N THR A 62 -11.64 9.04 -18.23
CA THR A 62 -10.70 9.29 -17.14
C THR A 62 -10.33 7.99 -16.42
N THR A 63 -9.35 8.04 -15.52
CA THR A 63 -8.97 6.87 -14.72
C THR A 63 -10.15 6.38 -13.88
N PHE A 64 -10.46 5.08 -13.97
CA PHE A 64 -11.50 4.45 -13.18
C PHE A 64 -11.14 4.48 -11.68
N GLY A 65 -12.06 4.95 -10.84
CA GLY A 65 -11.84 5.08 -9.41
C GLY A 65 -11.54 3.74 -8.73
N GLY A 66 -12.18 2.66 -9.18
CA GLY A 66 -11.88 1.30 -8.72
C GLY A 66 -10.45 0.87 -9.00
N SER A 67 -9.85 1.27 -10.13
CA SER A 67 -8.42 1.01 -10.41
C SER A 67 -7.51 1.80 -9.49
N MET A 68 -7.86 3.03 -9.10
CA MET A 68 -7.11 3.78 -8.10
C MET A 68 -7.17 3.09 -6.74
N TYR A 69 -8.36 2.72 -6.29
CA TYR A 69 -8.57 2.06 -5.01
C TYR A 69 -7.81 0.72 -4.95
N SER A 70 -8.04 -0.19 -5.89
CA SER A 70 -7.43 -1.52 -5.91
C SER A 70 -5.90 -1.49 -6.10
N ALA A 71 -5.36 -0.46 -6.78
CA ALA A 71 -3.92 -0.28 -6.93
C ALA A 71 -3.21 0.01 -5.60
N THR A 72 -3.91 0.61 -4.63
CA THR A 72 -3.35 0.92 -3.30
C THR A 72 -3.56 -0.19 -2.30
N ASP A 73 -4.52 -1.08 -2.55
CA ASP A 73 -5.02 -2.06 -1.59
C ASP A 73 -3.91 -2.87 -0.90
N PRO A 74 -3.02 -3.59 -1.60
CA PRO A 74 -2.09 -4.49 -0.93
C PRO A 74 -0.82 -3.82 -0.40
N ILE A 75 -0.53 -2.56 -0.77
CA ILE A 75 0.84 -2.03 -0.67
C ILE A 75 1.26 -1.85 0.78
N TYR A 76 0.54 -1.04 1.58
CA TYR A 76 0.88 -0.82 2.99
C TYR A 76 0.82 -2.11 3.82
N MET A 77 -0.15 -2.98 3.53
CA MET A 77 -0.27 -4.27 4.22
C MET A 77 0.98 -5.13 3.98
N ILE A 78 1.43 -5.28 2.73
CA ILE A 78 2.64 -6.05 2.39
C ILE A 78 3.90 -5.43 3.00
N GLN A 79 4.02 -4.09 3.00
CA GLN A 79 5.14 -3.40 3.65
C GLN A 79 5.18 -3.72 5.14
N LEU A 80 4.05 -3.54 5.85
CA LEU A 80 3.98 -3.78 7.29
C LEU A 80 4.20 -5.25 7.67
N ILE A 81 3.65 -6.20 6.92
CA ILE A 81 3.94 -7.65 7.12
C ILE A 81 5.45 -7.92 7.05
N ARG A 82 6.15 -7.29 6.09
CA ARG A 82 7.60 -7.48 5.92
C ARG A 82 8.41 -6.78 6.99
N LEU A 83 8.02 -5.57 7.38
CA LEU A 83 8.76 -4.74 8.33
C LEU A 83 8.58 -5.18 9.79
N LEU A 84 7.39 -5.63 10.15
CA LEU A 84 7.07 -6.10 11.50
C LEU A 84 7.49 -7.56 11.72
N GLY A 85 7.39 -8.40 10.67
CA GLY A 85 7.79 -9.81 10.73
C GLY A 85 6.69 -10.75 11.25
N LYS A 86 7.08 -12.02 11.50
CA LYS A 86 6.14 -13.13 11.73
C LYS A 86 5.39 -13.09 13.07
N SER A 87 5.83 -12.25 14.00
CA SER A 87 5.21 -12.12 15.33
C SER A 87 3.97 -11.23 15.34
N TYR A 88 3.65 -10.61 14.21
CA TYR A 88 2.51 -9.72 14.05
C TYR A 88 1.55 -10.22 12.98
N VAL A 89 0.29 -9.84 13.15
CA VAL A 89 -0.78 -10.00 12.16
C VAL A 89 -1.12 -8.61 11.63
N VAL A 90 -1.27 -8.47 10.32
CA VAL A 90 -1.66 -7.22 9.66
C VAL A 90 -2.81 -7.51 8.70
N TRP A 91 -3.91 -6.77 8.82
CA TRP A 91 -5.07 -6.84 7.94
C TRP A 91 -5.53 -5.46 7.51
N ASP A 92 -5.94 -5.33 6.28
CA ASP A 92 -6.74 -4.17 5.86
C ASP A 92 -8.12 -4.24 6.52
N LYS A 93 -8.52 -3.16 7.21
CA LYS A 93 -9.79 -3.07 7.93
C LYS A 93 -10.82 -2.24 7.18
N SER A 94 -10.38 -1.11 6.68
CA SER A 94 -11.20 -0.22 5.86
C SER A 94 -10.33 0.70 5.02
N ALA A 95 -10.93 1.29 3.99
CA ALA A 95 -10.29 2.36 3.25
C ALA A 95 -11.34 3.32 2.69
N SER A 96 -10.96 4.57 2.51
CA SER A 96 -11.73 5.58 1.82
C SER A 96 -10.91 6.23 0.72
N ILE A 97 -11.56 6.66 -0.35
CA ILE A 97 -10.93 7.42 -1.42
C ILE A 97 -11.71 8.70 -1.69
N ARG A 98 -11.00 9.81 -1.78
CA ARG A 98 -11.55 11.12 -2.15
C ARG A 98 -10.99 11.53 -3.49
N PHE A 99 -11.85 11.65 -4.49
CA PHE A 99 -11.48 12.11 -5.82
C PHE A 99 -11.51 13.65 -5.87
N LEU A 100 -10.36 14.25 -6.18
CA LEU A 100 -10.20 15.71 -6.24
C LEU A 100 -10.27 16.23 -7.67
N ARG A 101 -9.84 15.40 -8.65
CA ARG A 101 -9.78 15.78 -10.07
C ARG A 101 -9.94 14.56 -10.96
N PRO A 102 -10.53 14.72 -12.17
CA PRO A 102 -10.53 13.65 -13.17
C PRO A 102 -9.11 13.24 -13.56
N GLY A 103 -8.80 11.95 -13.45
CA GLY A 103 -7.49 11.38 -13.81
C GLY A 103 -7.38 11.24 -15.33
N ASN A 104 -6.93 12.27 -16.03
CA ASN A 104 -6.82 12.31 -17.50
C ASN A 104 -5.42 12.00 -18.02
N LYS A 105 -4.56 11.43 -17.17
CA LYS A 105 -3.17 11.07 -17.48
C LYS A 105 -2.69 9.94 -16.59
N THR A 106 -1.44 9.49 -16.79
CA THR A 106 -0.78 8.57 -15.87
C THR A 106 -0.62 9.20 -14.49
N LEU A 107 -1.01 8.45 -13.46
CA LEU A 107 -0.89 8.85 -12.06
C LEU A 107 0.16 7.99 -11.34
N TYR A 108 0.68 8.52 -10.26
CA TYR A 108 1.70 7.89 -9.42
C TYR A 108 1.29 7.99 -7.96
N ALA A 109 1.67 6.98 -7.17
CA ALA A 109 1.53 7.04 -5.72
C ALA A 109 2.81 6.54 -5.05
N ARG A 110 3.15 7.13 -3.89
CA ARG A 110 4.33 6.80 -3.10
C ARG A 110 3.90 6.40 -1.70
N PHE A 111 4.24 5.19 -1.33
CA PHE A 111 3.99 4.60 -0.02
C PHE A 111 5.28 4.64 0.78
N LEU A 112 5.29 5.37 1.88
CA LEU A 112 6.46 5.54 2.73
C LEU A 112 6.13 5.17 4.17
N ILE A 113 6.91 4.27 4.75
CA ILE A 113 6.88 3.95 6.18
C ILE A 113 8.21 4.41 6.77
N ALA A 114 8.15 5.48 7.58
CA ALA A 114 9.30 6.03 8.26
C ALA A 114 9.75 5.14 9.43
N ASP A 115 10.99 5.27 9.86
CA ASP A 115 11.54 4.51 11.00
C ASP A 115 10.83 4.85 12.29
N GLU A 116 10.52 6.11 12.48
CA GLU A 116 9.81 6.65 13.66
C GLU A 116 8.40 6.03 13.75
N LEU A 117 7.68 5.96 12.64
CA LEU A 117 6.37 5.32 12.58
C LEU A 117 6.46 3.83 12.92
N LEU A 118 7.46 3.13 12.39
CA LEU A 118 7.66 1.70 12.67
C LEU A 118 7.99 1.44 14.14
N ALA A 119 8.78 2.30 14.76
CA ALA A 119 9.09 2.24 16.19
C ALA A 119 7.83 2.48 17.04
N GLN A 120 7.03 3.50 16.68
CA GLN A 120 5.78 3.82 17.36
C GLN A 120 4.76 2.67 17.26
N ILE A 121 4.60 2.05 16.10
CA ILE A 121 3.73 0.87 15.91
C ILE A 121 4.13 -0.26 16.88
N LYS A 122 5.42 -0.56 16.99
CA LYS A 122 5.92 -1.62 17.90
C LYS A 122 5.66 -1.30 19.34
N LEU A 123 5.86 -0.04 19.75
CA LEU A 123 5.59 0.43 21.11
C LEU A 123 4.09 0.30 21.42
N ASP A 124 3.23 0.85 20.59
CA ASP A 124 1.78 0.79 20.77
C ASP A 124 1.26 -0.65 20.88
N ILE A 125 1.77 -1.58 20.05
CA ILE A 125 1.37 -2.99 20.12
C ILE A 125 1.91 -3.67 21.39
N SER A 126 3.09 -3.29 21.88
CA SER A 126 3.61 -3.83 23.13
C SER A 126 2.74 -3.47 24.34
N GLU A 127 2.10 -2.30 24.30
CA GLU A 127 1.20 -1.80 25.35
C GLU A 127 -0.24 -2.29 25.18
N LYS A 128 -0.79 -2.20 23.96
CA LYS A 128 -2.21 -2.39 23.69
C LYS A 128 -2.57 -3.75 23.10
N GLN A 129 -1.56 -4.54 22.69
CA GLN A 129 -1.65 -5.82 21.98
C GLN A 129 -2.24 -5.73 20.56
N GLU A 130 -3.08 -4.77 20.26
CA GLU A 130 -3.68 -4.51 18.94
C GLU A 130 -3.91 -3.01 18.74
N ILE A 131 -3.81 -2.55 17.48
CA ILE A 131 -4.07 -1.17 17.08
C ILE A 131 -4.76 -1.12 15.71
N ASP A 132 -5.47 -0.02 15.46
CA ASP A 132 -5.90 0.42 14.14
C ASP A 132 -5.00 1.57 13.69
N LEU A 133 -4.24 1.38 12.63
CA LEU A 133 -3.33 2.35 12.05
C LEU A 133 -3.91 2.97 10.79
N THR A 134 -4.02 4.30 10.74
CA THR A 134 -4.44 5.01 9.53
C THR A 134 -3.22 5.50 8.77
N LEU A 135 -3.15 5.20 7.47
CA LEU A 135 -2.11 5.67 6.55
C LEU A 135 -2.73 6.26 5.30
N ASP A 136 -2.21 7.41 4.89
CA ASP A 136 -2.68 8.14 3.72
C ASP A 136 -1.71 7.99 2.55
N VAL A 137 -2.25 8.03 1.33
CA VAL A 137 -1.46 8.08 0.10
C VAL A 137 -2.20 8.89 -0.96
N ASP A 138 -1.46 9.73 -1.67
CA ASP A 138 -1.96 10.55 -2.76
C ASP A 138 -1.65 9.94 -4.12
N PHE A 139 -2.62 10.01 -5.04
CA PHE A 139 -2.35 9.87 -6.47
C PHE A 139 -2.00 11.23 -7.07
N ILE A 140 -0.78 11.34 -7.58
CA ILE A 140 -0.22 12.57 -8.15
C ILE A 140 0.22 12.37 -9.61
N ASP A 141 0.33 13.45 -10.36
CA ASP A 141 1.07 13.45 -11.63
C ASP A 141 2.55 13.85 -11.43
N LEU A 142 3.31 13.89 -12.51
CA LEU A 142 4.75 14.26 -12.46
C LEU A 142 5.02 15.71 -12.03
N SER A 143 4.00 16.57 -12.02
CA SER A 143 4.11 17.93 -11.50
C SER A 143 3.83 18.03 -10.00
N GLY A 144 3.46 16.90 -9.36
CA GLY A 144 3.06 16.84 -7.95
C GLY A 144 1.60 17.21 -7.68
N LYS A 145 0.79 17.44 -8.74
CA LYS A 145 -0.62 17.76 -8.59
C LYS A 145 -1.40 16.54 -8.13
N VAL A 146 -2.18 16.69 -7.03
CA VAL A 146 -2.97 15.60 -6.44
C VAL A 146 -4.29 15.41 -7.20
N TYR A 147 -4.63 14.18 -7.52
CA TYR A 147 -5.86 13.75 -8.21
C TYR A 147 -6.82 12.99 -7.31
N ALA A 148 -6.31 12.17 -6.43
CA ALA A 148 -7.10 11.47 -5.42
C ALA A 148 -6.27 11.28 -4.15
N GLN A 149 -6.95 11.19 -3.02
CA GLN A 149 -6.39 10.87 -1.71
C GLN A 149 -7.03 9.59 -1.21
N VAL A 150 -6.22 8.63 -0.79
CA VAL A 150 -6.67 7.35 -0.21
C VAL A 150 -6.21 7.27 1.22
N SER A 151 -7.15 7.02 2.13
CA SER A 151 -6.88 6.76 3.54
C SER A 151 -7.17 5.29 3.83
N LYS A 152 -6.18 4.56 4.34
CA LYS A 152 -6.23 3.13 4.66
C LYS A 152 -6.16 2.94 6.16
N VAL A 153 -7.07 2.14 6.71
CA VAL A 153 -7.01 1.69 8.10
C VAL A 153 -6.57 0.24 8.13
N LEU A 154 -5.43 0.00 8.77
CA LEU A 154 -4.85 -1.32 8.93
C LEU A 154 -4.98 -1.77 10.39
N TYR A 155 -5.53 -2.94 10.61
CA TYR A 155 -5.50 -3.61 11.90
C TYR A 155 -4.15 -4.32 12.06
N ILE A 156 -3.46 -4.07 13.16
CA ILE A 156 -2.19 -4.69 13.49
C ILE A 156 -2.27 -5.23 14.91
N ALA A 157 -1.86 -6.48 15.11
CA ALA A 157 -1.90 -7.13 16.42
C ALA A 157 -0.70 -8.02 16.66
N ASN A 158 -0.39 -8.26 17.94
CA ASN A 158 0.47 -9.36 18.35
C ASN A 158 -0.19 -10.68 17.93
N LYS A 159 0.57 -11.59 17.34
CA LYS A 159 0.05 -12.84 16.77
C LYS A 159 -0.57 -13.77 17.80
N SER A 160 0.03 -13.90 19.00
CA SER A 160 -0.52 -14.73 20.08
C SER A 160 -1.86 -14.17 20.57
N PHE A 161 -1.92 -12.86 20.83
CA PHE A 161 -3.15 -12.18 21.20
C PHE A 161 -4.26 -12.34 20.15
N TYR A 162 -3.92 -12.18 18.87
CA TYR A 162 -4.89 -12.37 17.78
C TYR A 162 -5.45 -13.79 17.75
N GLN A 163 -4.60 -14.82 17.95
CA GLN A 163 -5.02 -16.23 17.98
C GLN A 163 -5.96 -16.52 19.16
N GLU A 164 -5.63 -16.02 20.35
CA GLU A 164 -6.51 -16.15 21.54
C GLU A 164 -7.87 -15.49 21.33
N LYS A 165 -7.87 -14.26 20.79
CA LYS A 165 -9.09 -13.52 20.48
C LYS A 165 -9.94 -14.24 19.43
N LYS A 166 -9.32 -14.86 18.41
CA LYS A 166 -10.02 -15.67 17.41
C LYS A 166 -10.64 -16.92 18.03
N ALA A 167 -9.90 -17.68 18.84
CA ALA A 167 -10.41 -18.88 19.51
C ALA A 167 -11.61 -18.57 20.42
N LYS A 168 -11.56 -17.47 21.19
CA LYS A 168 -12.68 -17.04 22.02
C LYS A 168 -13.95 -16.72 21.21
N ARG A 169 -13.81 -16.10 20.03
CA ARG A 169 -14.96 -15.82 19.15
C ARG A 169 -15.59 -17.10 18.59
N GLU A 170 -14.76 -18.05 18.15
CA GLU A 170 -15.22 -19.32 17.60
C GLU A 170 -15.89 -20.21 18.65
N SER A 171 -15.53 -20.10 19.95
CA SER A 171 -16.18 -20.81 21.05
C SER A 171 -17.48 -20.16 21.52
N SER A 172 -17.78 -18.93 21.09
CA SER A 172 -18.97 -18.16 21.49
C SER A 172 -20.03 -18.08 20.38
N SER A 173 -19.77 -18.70 19.21
CA SER A 173 -20.65 -18.80 18.03
C SER A 173 -21.20 -20.18 17.88
#